data_b1e8b3af0c447857f71621083350478d
#
_entry.id   b1e8b3af0c447857f71621083350478d
#
_cell.length_a   1.000
_cell.length_b   1.000
_cell.length_c   1.000
_cell.angle_alpha   90.00
_cell.angle_beta   90.00
_cell.angle_gamma   90.00
#
_symmetry.space_group_name_H-M   'P 1'
#
loop_
_entity.id
_entity.type
_entity.pdbx_description
1 polymer ?
#
loop_
_entity_poly.entity_id
_entity_poly.type
_entity_poly.pdbx_seq_one_letter_code
_entity_poly.pdbx_strand_id
1 'polypeptide(L)'
;EGTFYNSWGYFLSAEKMINDRHSISLATYGAPTKRSQSAAVTQEVYDFRGIYYNPYWGYQNGEKRSSRVVNSFDPTVVANWDFKITDKQNLKTGFGFHYSNYSNTALGFYNAADPRPDYYRNLPSYQINDVLGSYGLEDQQNHMDMIMSNVDQDLVDELTGQWVNNNTDVTQINWNSLYQSNYLNNVANPDGSAKYVLEERHNDLMTTALNSVYSNQINRRL
;
A
#
# COMPACT_ATOMS: atom_id res chain seq x y z
N GLU A 1 -3.06 -3.94 13.43
CA GLU A 1 -4.53 -3.76 13.44
C GLU A 1 -5.00 -3.19 12.09
N GLY A 2 -6.29 -3.44 11.71
CA GLY A 2 -6.91 -2.87 10.51
C GLY A 2 -6.33 -3.34 9.17
N THR A 3 -5.47 -4.34 9.16
CA THR A 3 -4.92 -4.92 7.95
C THR A 3 -5.75 -6.11 7.47
N PHE A 4 -5.79 -6.30 6.15
CA PHE A 4 -6.40 -7.45 5.50
C PHE A 4 -5.57 -7.90 4.30
N TYR A 5 -5.75 -9.14 3.91
CA TYR A 5 -5.16 -9.74 2.71
C TYR A 5 -6.16 -10.72 2.10
N ASN A 6 -6.56 -10.45 0.85
CA ASN A 6 -7.45 -11.28 0.07
C ASN A 6 -6.76 -11.64 -1.25
N SER A 7 -6.61 -12.91 -1.53
CA SER A 7 -6.05 -13.39 -2.79
C SER A 7 -6.61 -14.77 -3.13
N TRP A 8 -6.74 -15.03 -4.41
CA TRP A 8 -6.96 -16.37 -4.93
C TRP A 8 -6.11 -16.55 -6.19
N GLY A 9 -5.75 -17.77 -6.53
CA GLY A 9 -4.93 -18.03 -7.70
C GLY A 9 -5.54 -19.08 -8.60
N TYR A 10 -5.22 -19.00 -9.88
CA TYR A 10 -5.55 -20.02 -10.85
C TYR A 10 -4.32 -20.44 -11.64
N PHE A 11 -4.31 -21.68 -12.06
CA PHE A 11 -3.39 -22.24 -13.03
C PHE A 11 -4.16 -23.18 -13.95
N LEU A 12 -4.07 -22.95 -15.25
CA LEU A 12 -4.65 -23.79 -16.27
C LEU A 12 -3.56 -24.13 -17.28
N SER A 13 -3.46 -25.39 -17.69
CA SER A 13 -2.56 -25.79 -18.76
C SER A 13 -3.19 -26.87 -19.63
N ALA A 14 -2.86 -26.83 -20.90
CA ALA A 14 -3.25 -27.84 -21.88
C ALA A 14 -2.11 -28.07 -22.84
N GLU A 15 -1.92 -29.34 -23.23
CA GLU A 15 -0.99 -29.74 -24.28
C GLU A 15 -1.73 -30.60 -25.28
N LYS A 16 -1.42 -30.40 -26.56
CA LYS A 16 -1.98 -31.22 -27.67
C LYS A 16 -0.89 -31.59 -28.66
N MET A 17 -0.73 -32.86 -28.89
CA MET A 17 -0.01 -33.40 -30.07
C MET A 17 -0.91 -33.26 -31.28
N ILE A 18 -0.50 -32.44 -32.26
CA ILE A 18 -1.23 -32.27 -33.53
C ILE A 18 -0.95 -33.48 -34.44
N ASN A 19 0.31 -33.91 -34.45
CA ASN A 19 0.79 -35.12 -35.13
C ASN A 19 2.16 -35.50 -34.51
N ASP A 20 2.81 -36.52 -35.06
CA ASP A 20 4.10 -37.07 -34.59
C ASP A 20 5.26 -36.05 -34.60
N ARG A 21 5.09 -34.89 -35.24
CA ARG A 21 6.12 -33.84 -35.37
C ARG A 21 5.77 -32.53 -34.68
N HIS A 22 4.52 -32.30 -34.39
CA HIS A 22 4.07 -31.00 -33.86
C HIS A 22 3.28 -31.19 -32.56
N SER A 23 3.74 -30.55 -31.50
CA SER A 23 2.95 -30.34 -30.30
C SER A 23 2.82 -28.84 -29.93
N ILE A 24 1.70 -28.48 -29.34
CA ILE A 24 1.44 -27.16 -28.85
C ILE A 24 1.03 -27.28 -27.39
N SER A 25 1.61 -26.46 -26.52
CA SER A 25 1.19 -26.32 -25.16
C SER A 25 0.80 -24.86 -24.85
N LEU A 26 -0.19 -24.70 -23.99
CA LEU A 26 -0.66 -23.42 -23.50
C LEU A 26 -0.79 -23.52 -21.98
N ALA A 27 -0.26 -22.54 -21.27
CA ALA A 27 -0.47 -22.39 -19.84
C ALA A 27 -0.86 -20.94 -19.52
N THR A 28 -1.76 -20.78 -18.57
CA THR A 28 -2.11 -19.47 -18.02
C THR A 28 -2.25 -19.55 -16.52
N TYR A 29 -1.78 -18.53 -15.84
CA TYR A 29 -1.86 -18.41 -14.39
C TYR A 29 -1.95 -16.96 -13.96
N GLY A 30 -2.46 -16.74 -12.77
CA GLY A 30 -2.57 -15.42 -12.15
C GLY A 30 -3.15 -15.51 -10.76
N ALA A 31 -2.91 -14.46 -9.98
CA ALA A 31 -3.39 -14.36 -8.60
C ALA A 31 -3.83 -12.92 -8.30
N PRO A 32 -5.12 -12.56 -8.54
CA PRO A 32 -5.62 -11.27 -8.09
C PRO A 32 -5.49 -11.16 -6.58
N THR A 33 -4.93 -10.05 -6.14
CA THR A 33 -4.62 -9.78 -4.73
C THR A 33 -5.13 -8.40 -4.35
N LYS A 34 -5.80 -8.32 -3.20
CA LYS A 34 -6.18 -7.07 -2.56
C LYS A 34 -5.73 -7.08 -1.12
N ARG A 35 -4.90 -6.11 -0.73
CA ARG A 35 -4.35 -6.03 0.62
C ARG A 35 -4.26 -4.60 1.12
N SER A 36 -4.41 -4.40 2.41
CA SER A 36 -4.07 -3.14 3.05
C SER A 36 -2.59 -3.07 3.40
N GLN A 37 -2.11 -1.84 3.56
CA GLN A 37 -0.76 -1.56 4.01
C GLN A 37 -0.75 -1.07 5.47
N SER A 38 0.42 -1.15 6.10
CA SER A 38 0.73 -0.52 7.38
C SER A 38 1.96 0.36 7.23
N ALA A 39 2.17 1.26 8.18
CA ALA A 39 3.37 2.09 8.28
C ALA A 39 4.07 1.88 9.61
N ALA A 40 5.36 2.20 9.65
CA ALA A 40 6.07 2.48 10.87
C ALA A 40 5.58 3.81 11.46
N VAL A 41 5.52 3.90 12.77
CA VAL A 41 5.14 5.09 13.53
C VAL A 41 6.24 5.47 14.51
N THR A 42 6.09 6.57 15.21
CA THR A 42 7.05 7.00 16.24
C THR A 42 7.07 6.02 17.42
N GLN A 43 8.17 6.01 18.19
CA GLN A 43 8.27 5.20 19.40
C GLN A 43 7.16 5.54 20.40
N GLU A 44 6.81 6.81 20.56
CA GLU A 44 5.72 7.26 21.42
C GLU A 44 4.38 6.57 21.09
N VAL A 45 4.05 6.46 19.80
CA VAL A 45 2.84 5.76 19.36
C VAL A 45 2.92 4.26 19.63
N TYR A 46 4.10 3.65 19.44
CA TYR A 46 4.30 2.25 19.81
C TYR A 46 4.18 2.02 21.32
N ASP A 47 4.65 2.95 22.13
CA ASP A 47 4.55 2.86 23.60
C ASP A 47 3.08 2.93 24.06
N PHE A 48 2.25 3.73 23.38
CA PHE A 48 0.82 3.81 23.70
C PHE A 48 0.01 2.64 23.16
N ARG A 49 0.31 2.16 21.94
CA ARG A 49 -0.58 1.26 21.17
C ARG A 49 0.04 -0.10 20.82
N GLY A 50 1.33 -0.27 21.08
CA GLY A 50 2.08 -1.48 20.76
C GLY A 50 2.53 -1.56 19.29
N ILE A 51 3.41 -2.52 19.01
CA ILE A 51 4.11 -2.68 17.74
C ILE A 51 3.22 -3.05 16.53
N TYR A 52 1.96 -3.43 16.78
CA TYR A 52 1.00 -3.79 15.73
C TYR A 52 0.06 -2.64 15.36
N TYR A 53 0.30 -1.44 15.90
CA TYR A 53 -0.47 -0.27 15.53
C TYR A 53 -0.30 0.07 14.05
N ASN A 54 -1.39 0.55 13.42
CA ASN A 54 -1.40 0.96 12.03
C ASN A 54 -2.21 2.25 11.88
N PRO A 55 -1.62 3.36 11.39
CA PRO A 55 -2.30 4.65 11.26
C PRO A 55 -3.19 4.77 10.02
N TYR A 56 -3.21 3.77 9.13
CA TYR A 56 -3.85 3.88 7.81
C TYR A 56 -5.30 3.42 7.76
N TRP A 57 -5.92 3.15 8.87
CA TRP A 57 -7.30 2.66 8.91
C TRP A 57 -8.14 3.35 9.97
N GLY A 58 -9.44 3.20 9.85
CA GLY A 58 -10.42 3.61 10.84
C GLY A 58 -11.77 3.03 10.51
N TYR A 59 -12.73 3.22 11.38
CA TYR A 59 -14.10 2.80 11.13
C TYR A 59 -14.87 3.81 10.28
N GLN A 60 -15.65 3.30 9.32
CA GLN A 60 -16.66 4.05 8.58
C GLN A 60 -17.96 3.27 8.60
N ASN A 61 -19.02 3.84 9.17
CA ASN A 61 -20.32 3.19 9.30
C ASN A 61 -20.24 1.79 9.96
N GLY A 62 -19.35 1.62 10.94
CA GLY A 62 -19.14 0.35 11.64
C GLY A 62 -18.22 -0.64 10.93
N GLU A 63 -17.79 -0.36 9.70
CA GLU A 63 -16.89 -1.23 8.95
C GLU A 63 -15.44 -0.68 8.95
N LYS A 64 -14.47 -1.59 8.95
CA LYS A 64 -13.05 -1.24 8.86
C LYS A 64 -12.70 -0.78 7.44
N ARG A 65 -12.18 0.42 7.32
CA ARG A 65 -11.71 1.00 6.07
C ARG A 65 -10.25 1.42 6.16
N SER A 66 -9.42 0.96 5.21
CA SER A 66 -8.04 1.40 5.08
C SER A 66 -7.92 2.48 4.01
N SER A 67 -7.08 3.47 4.26
CA SER A 67 -6.70 4.50 3.28
C SER A 67 -5.61 4.02 2.31
N ARG A 68 -4.89 2.95 2.67
CA ARG A 68 -3.79 2.37 1.89
C ARG A 68 -4.14 0.94 1.49
N VAL A 69 -4.69 0.81 0.29
CA VAL A 69 -5.06 -0.49 -0.28
C VAL A 69 -4.27 -0.70 -1.57
N VAL A 70 -3.67 -1.86 -1.71
CA VAL A 70 -3.01 -2.32 -2.94
C VAL A 70 -3.91 -3.35 -3.60
N ASN A 71 -4.18 -3.15 -4.89
CA ASN A 71 -4.75 -4.15 -5.76
C ASN A 71 -3.69 -4.54 -6.79
N SER A 72 -3.51 -5.83 -7.03
CA SER A 72 -2.63 -6.31 -8.08
C SER A 72 -3.22 -7.54 -8.75
N PHE A 73 -3.05 -7.61 -10.06
CA PHE A 73 -3.40 -8.78 -10.86
C PHE A 73 -2.43 -8.91 -12.02
N ASP A 74 -1.65 -9.99 -12.03
CA ASP A 74 -0.54 -10.23 -12.94
C ASP A 74 -0.77 -11.51 -13.76
N PRO A 75 -1.81 -11.56 -14.64
CA PRO A 75 -2.06 -12.72 -15.47
C PRO A 75 -0.93 -12.93 -16.48
N THR A 76 -0.51 -14.18 -16.57
CA THR A 76 0.52 -14.61 -17.50
C THR A 76 -0.02 -15.72 -18.39
N VAL A 77 0.29 -15.64 -19.68
CA VAL A 77 0.01 -16.67 -20.68
C VAL A 77 1.33 -17.10 -21.31
N VAL A 78 1.56 -18.39 -21.37
CA VAL A 78 2.72 -18.99 -22.04
C VAL A 78 2.23 -20.01 -23.06
N ALA A 79 2.65 -19.85 -24.29
CA ALA A 79 2.40 -20.81 -25.35
C ALA A 79 3.72 -21.36 -25.88
N ASN A 80 3.81 -22.64 -26.11
CA ASN A 80 4.97 -23.29 -26.75
C ASN A 80 4.54 -24.11 -27.94
N TRP A 81 5.36 -24.07 -28.94
CA TRP A 81 5.27 -24.94 -30.12
C TRP A 81 6.56 -25.70 -30.26
N ASP A 82 6.47 -27.02 -30.20
CA ASP A 82 7.55 -27.98 -30.46
C ASP A 82 7.39 -28.55 -31.83
N PHE A 83 8.43 -28.42 -32.68
CA PHE A 83 8.47 -28.95 -34.02
C PHE A 83 9.68 -29.89 -34.18
N LYS A 84 9.42 -31.19 -34.31
CA LYS A 84 10.39 -32.22 -34.63
C LYS A 84 10.61 -32.24 -36.15
N ILE A 85 11.66 -31.56 -36.61
CA ILE A 85 11.99 -31.47 -38.04
C ILE A 85 12.47 -32.84 -38.55
N THR A 86 13.39 -33.45 -37.78
CA THR A 86 13.88 -34.82 -37.99
C THR A 86 14.14 -35.47 -36.63
N ASP A 87 14.56 -36.74 -36.58
CA ASP A 87 14.95 -37.39 -35.30
C ASP A 87 16.14 -36.73 -34.60
N LYS A 88 16.90 -35.89 -35.30
CA LYS A 88 18.09 -35.17 -34.78
C LYS A 88 17.90 -33.67 -34.70
N GLN A 89 16.83 -33.14 -35.25
CA GLN A 89 16.59 -31.71 -35.36
C GLN A 89 15.25 -31.35 -34.76
N ASN A 90 15.28 -30.39 -33.85
CA ASN A 90 14.09 -29.89 -33.18
C ASN A 90 14.10 -28.35 -33.13
N LEU A 91 12.93 -27.75 -33.34
CA LEU A 91 12.69 -26.32 -33.17
C LEU A 91 11.65 -26.15 -32.06
N LYS A 92 11.99 -25.38 -31.01
CA LYS A 92 11.08 -24.98 -29.94
C LYS A 92 10.87 -23.50 -30.01
N THR A 93 9.62 -23.07 -30.13
CA THR A 93 9.24 -21.67 -30.13
C THR A 93 8.32 -21.40 -28.97
N GLY A 94 8.69 -20.46 -28.13
CA GLY A 94 7.92 -20.03 -26.97
C GLY A 94 7.43 -18.59 -27.13
N PHE A 95 6.18 -18.38 -26.80
CA PHE A 95 5.55 -17.06 -26.69
C PHE A 95 5.09 -16.85 -25.26
N GLY A 96 5.45 -15.71 -24.68
CA GLY A 96 5.01 -15.26 -23.37
C GLY A 96 4.26 -13.94 -23.48
N PHE A 97 3.13 -13.85 -22.80
CA PHE A 97 2.39 -12.60 -22.60
C PHE A 97 2.13 -12.42 -21.11
N HIS A 98 2.47 -11.27 -20.61
CA HIS A 98 2.25 -10.87 -19.21
C HIS A 98 1.61 -9.49 -19.19
N TYR A 99 0.54 -9.37 -18.45
CA TYR A 99 -0.11 -8.08 -18.17
C TYR A 99 -0.14 -7.87 -16.67
N SER A 100 0.45 -6.77 -16.21
CA SER A 100 0.41 -6.36 -14.80
C SER A 100 -0.57 -5.20 -14.67
N ASN A 101 -1.59 -5.39 -13.85
CA ASN A 101 -2.47 -4.32 -13.38
C ASN A 101 -2.20 -4.12 -11.89
N TYR A 102 -1.65 -2.97 -11.55
CA TYR A 102 -1.30 -2.60 -10.18
C TYR A 102 -1.91 -1.25 -9.84
N SER A 103 -2.60 -1.19 -8.70
CA SER A 103 -3.02 0.08 -8.14
C SER A 103 -2.76 0.17 -6.64
N ASN A 104 -2.56 1.37 -6.15
CA ASN A 104 -2.52 1.66 -4.73
C ASN A 104 -3.29 2.93 -4.40
N THR A 105 -4.00 2.89 -3.27
CA THR A 105 -4.71 4.07 -2.76
C THR A 105 -3.88 4.85 -1.75
N ALA A 106 -4.13 6.14 -1.66
CA ALA A 106 -3.59 7.03 -0.65
C ALA A 106 -4.61 8.10 -0.30
N LEU A 107 -4.66 8.52 0.96
CA LEU A 107 -5.44 9.68 1.37
C LEU A 107 -4.63 10.94 1.05
N GLY A 108 -5.13 11.75 0.10
CA GLY A 108 -4.64 13.07 -0.24
C GLY A 108 -5.34 14.14 0.61
N PHE A 109 -4.60 15.16 1.04
CA PHE A 109 -5.12 16.29 1.82
C PHE A 109 -4.51 17.59 1.28
N TYR A 110 -5.33 18.33 0.56
CA TYR A 110 -4.92 19.54 -0.14
C TYR A 110 -5.32 20.78 0.67
N ASN A 111 -4.33 21.56 1.09
CA ASN A 111 -4.55 22.74 1.95
C ASN A 111 -5.39 22.45 3.20
N ALA A 112 -5.22 21.25 3.76
CA ALA A 112 -5.90 20.78 4.95
C ALA A 112 -4.91 20.15 5.93
N ALA A 113 -5.30 20.00 7.18
CA ALA A 113 -4.49 19.33 8.19
C ALA A 113 -4.27 17.86 7.82
N ASP A 114 -3.11 17.31 8.17
CA ASP A 114 -2.82 15.88 7.98
C ASP A 114 -3.84 15.04 8.78
N PRO A 115 -4.62 14.17 8.12
CA PRO A 115 -5.69 13.43 8.78
C PRO A 115 -5.19 12.14 9.46
N ARG A 116 -3.89 11.87 9.42
CA ARG A 116 -3.36 10.67 10.04
C ARG A 116 -3.31 10.84 11.56
N PRO A 117 -3.72 9.83 12.31
CA PRO A 117 -3.69 9.87 13.77
C PRO A 117 -2.27 10.09 14.31
N ASP A 118 -1.27 9.44 13.69
CA ASP A 118 0.14 9.50 14.07
C ASP A 118 0.89 10.75 13.57
N TYR A 119 0.17 11.73 13.01
CA TYR A 119 0.79 12.99 12.65
C TYR A 119 1.36 13.67 13.91
N TYR A 120 2.65 14.00 13.88
CA TYR A 120 3.40 14.41 15.07
C TYR A 120 2.76 15.55 15.87
N ARG A 121 2.03 16.47 15.21
CA ARG A 121 1.33 17.57 15.90
C ARG A 121 0.13 17.13 16.72
N ASN A 122 -0.36 15.91 16.50
CA ASN A 122 -1.47 15.33 17.24
C ASN A 122 -1.00 14.52 18.46
N LEU A 123 0.32 14.46 18.70
CA LEU A 123 0.91 13.66 19.76
C LEU A 123 1.19 14.50 21.02
N PRO A 124 1.09 13.90 22.21
CA PRO A 124 1.38 14.60 23.47
C PRO A 124 2.78 15.24 23.50
N SER A 125 3.80 14.54 22.98
CA SER A 125 5.17 15.05 22.94
C SER A 125 5.31 16.34 22.12
N TYR A 126 4.45 16.58 21.14
CA TYR A 126 4.49 17.82 20.36
C TYR A 126 4.20 19.04 21.22
N GLN A 127 3.23 18.96 22.13
CA GLN A 127 2.85 20.08 23.01
C GLN A 127 4.03 20.52 23.87
N ILE A 128 4.82 19.58 24.35
CA ILE A 128 6.04 19.83 25.13
C ILE A 128 7.14 20.41 24.22
N ASN A 129 7.40 19.75 23.08
CA ASN A 129 8.47 20.13 22.17
C ASN A 129 8.23 21.48 21.48
N ASP A 130 6.99 21.86 21.24
CA ASP A 130 6.63 23.17 20.66
C ASP A 130 6.98 24.29 21.62
N VAL A 131 6.69 24.11 22.91
CA VAL A 131 7.10 25.08 23.97
C VAL A 131 8.62 25.11 24.10
N LEU A 132 9.29 23.93 24.22
CA LEU A 132 10.74 23.86 24.32
C LEU A 132 11.43 24.50 23.11
N GLY A 133 10.94 24.24 21.90
CA GLY A 133 11.48 24.78 20.66
C GLY A 133 11.39 26.30 20.52
N SER A 134 10.55 26.95 21.30
CA SER A 134 10.45 28.42 21.33
C SER A 134 11.56 29.10 22.13
N TYR A 135 12.37 28.32 22.87
CA TYR A 135 13.47 28.82 23.68
C TYR A 135 14.84 28.36 23.14
N GLY A 136 15.87 29.19 23.33
CA GLY A 136 17.26 28.83 22.97
C GLY A 136 17.81 27.69 23.84
N LEU A 137 18.86 27.02 23.36
CA LEU A 137 19.47 25.90 24.09
C LEU A 137 20.02 26.32 25.46
N GLU A 138 20.54 27.54 25.59
CA GLU A 138 21.04 28.07 26.83
C GLU A 138 19.91 28.29 27.87
N ASP A 139 18.77 28.81 27.41
CA ASP A 139 17.58 28.99 28.25
C ASP A 139 17.03 27.63 28.67
N GLN A 140 16.97 26.64 27.77
CA GLN A 140 16.53 25.27 28.08
C GLN A 140 17.43 24.63 29.17
N GLN A 141 18.76 24.87 29.12
CA GLN A 141 19.69 24.33 30.13
C GLN A 141 19.55 25.00 31.49
N ASN A 142 19.29 26.32 31.51
CA ASN A 142 19.35 27.12 32.76
C ASN A 142 17.96 27.36 33.40
N HIS A 143 16.88 27.22 32.61
CA HIS A 143 15.52 27.62 33.02
C HIS A 143 14.46 26.57 32.69
N MET A 144 14.80 25.29 32.70
CA MET A 144 13.90 24.17 32.30
C MET A 144 12.57 24.20 33.09
N ASP A 145 12.62 24.39 34.41
CA ASP A 145 11.40 24.39 35.27
C ASP A 145 10.43 25.49 34.88
N MET A 146 10.97 26.71 34.58
CA MET A 146 10.16 27.83 34.13
C MET A 146 9.57 27.57 32.75
N ILE A 147 10.35 26.98 31.82
CA ILE A 147 9.87 26.67 30.48
C ILE A 147 8.77 25.61 30.54
N MET A 148 8.99 24.57 31.34
CA MET A 148 8.00 23.49 31.51
C MET A 148 6.70 23.97 32.16
N SER A 149 6.75 25.06 32.99
CA SER A 149 5.53 25.66 33.53
C SER A 149 4.64 26.33 32.46
N ASN A 150 5.17 26.58 31.26
CA ASN A 150 4.40 27.12 30.13
C ASN A 150 3.76 26.02 29.26
N VAL A 151 4.06 24.75 29.53
CA VAL A 151 3.40 23.60 28.87
C VAL A 151 1.99 23.46 29.42
N ASP A 152 1.01 23.34 28.53
CA ASP A 152 -0.37 23.00 28.92
C ASP A 152 -0.43 21.52 29.32
N GLN A 153 -0.19 21.25 30.62
CA GLN A 153 -0.12 19.89 31.15
C GLN A 153 -1.49 19.20 31.08
N ASP A 154 -2.58 19.95 31.23
CA ASP A 154 -3.94 19.41 31.14
C ASP A 154 -4.20 18.88 29.74
N LEU A 155 -3.75 19.58 28.68
CA LEU A 155 -3.84 19.12 27.28
C LEU A 155 -2.94 17.91 27.04
N VAL A 156 -1.72 17.89 27.56
CA VAL A 156 -0.80 16.73 27.45
C VAL A 156 -1.42 15.50 28.09
N ASP A 157 -1.99 15.63 29.28
CA ASP A 157 -2.62 14.52 30.01
C ASP A 157 -3.89 14.05 29.31
N GLU A 158 -4.71 14.95 28.78
CA GLU A 158 -5.88 14.62 27.98
C GLU A 158 -5.49 13.80 26.73
N LEU A 159 -4.55 14.30 25.92
CA LEU A 159 -4.08 13.61 24.71
C LEU A 159 -3.49 12.26 25.05
N THR A 160 -2.66 12.18 26.09
CA THR A 160 -2.09 10.91 26.59
C THR A 160 -3.20 9.93 26.97
N GLY A 161 -4.20 10.39 27.72
CA GLY A 161 -5.36 9.60 28.09
C GLY A 161 -6.14 9.08 26.88
N GLN A 162 -6.33 9.90 25.86
CA GLN A 162 -7.00 9.49 24.62
C GLN A 162 -6.24 8.38 23.88
N TRP A 163 -4.91 8.47 23.80
CA TRP A 163 -4.06 7.46 23.20
C TRP A 163 -4.04 6.16 24.01
N VAL A 164 -3.83 6.22 25.32
CA VAL A 164 -3.76 5.04 26.20
C VAL A 164 -5.10 4.29 26.21
N ASN A 165 -6.21 5.03 26.30
CA ASN A 165 -7.56 4.44 26.34
C ASN A 165 -8.12 4.05 24.97
N ASN A 166 -7.33 4.18 23.90
CA ASN A 166 -7.75 3.86 22.52
C ASN A 166 -9.01 4.60 22.09
N ASN A 167 -9.06 5.90 22.28
CA ASN A 167 -10.13 6.69 21.69
C ASN A 167 -10.03 6.60 20.15
N THR A 168 -10.97 5.91 19.53
CA THR A 168 -10.95 5.63 18.08
C THR A 168 -11.05 6.87 17.22
N ASP A 169 -11.62 7.95 17.72
CA ASP A 169 -11.68 9.24 17.00
C ASP A 169 -10.32 9.93 16.90
N VAL A 170 -9.40 9.57 17.79
CA VAL A 170 -8.02 10.12 17.84
C VAL A 170 -6.98 9.14 17.33
N THR A 171 -7.13 7.85 17.67
CA THR A 171 -6.12 6.82 17.36
C THR A 171 -6.32 6.15 16.00
N GLN A 172 -7.35 6.53 15.27
CA GLN A 172 -7.68 5.98 13.94
C GLN A 172 -8.07 7.10 12.99
N ILE A 173 -8.09 6.82 11.67
CA ILE A 173 -8.62 7.78 10.71
C ILE A 173 -10.12 7.97 10.98
N ASN A 174 -10.49 9.19 11.34
CA ASN A 174 -11.89 9.57 11.53
C ASN A 174 -12.53 9.93 10.18
N TRP A 175 -12.98 8.91 9.45
CA TRP A 175 -13.60 9.07 8.13
C TRP A 175 -14.79 10.03 8.14
N ASN A 176 -15.60 10.00 9.18
CA ASN A 176 -16.77 10.87 9.28
C ASN A 176 -16.35 12.35 9.36
N SER A 177 -15.30 12.66 10.12
CA SER A 177 -14.74 14.00 10.21
C SER A 177 -14.20 14.49 8.86
N LEU A 178 -13.55 13.61 8.08
CA LEU A 178 -13.06 13.95 6.73
C LEU A 178 -14.21 14.29 5.77
N TYR A 179 -15.27 13.49 5.79
CA TYR A 179 -16.47 13.75 4.98
C TYR A 179 -17.17 15.04 5.42
N GLN A 180 -17.31 15.26 6.72
CA GLN A 180 -17.90 16.48 7.24
C GLN A 180 -17.08 17.72 6.82
N SER A 181 -15.75 17.64 6.88
CA SER A 181 -14.86 18.72 6.46
C SER A 181 -15.01 19.04 4.97
N ASN A 182 -15.16 18.01 4.12
CA ASN A 182 -15.42 18.19 2.69
C ASN A 182 -16.81 18.81 2.46
N TYR A 183 -17.82 18.34 3.19
CA TYR A 183 -19.17 18.89 3.09
C TYR A 183 -19.21 20.38 3.45
N LEU A 184 -18.63 20.76 4.61
CA LEU A 184 -18.58 22.15 5.05
C LEU A 184 -17.77 23.03 4.08
N ASN A 185 -16.68 22.50 3.52
CA ASN A 185 -15.91 23.19 2.52
C ASN A 185 -16.72 23.42 1.23
N ASN A 186 -17.50 22.44 0.79
CA ASN A 186 -18.35 22.58 -0.38
C ASN A 186 -19.51 23.57 -0.17
N VAL A 187 -20.07 23.61 1.04
CA VAL A 187 -21.09 24.63 1.40
C VAL A 187 -20.51 26.04 1.38
N ALA A 188 -19.29 26.21 1.90
CA ALA A 188 -18.61 27.51 1.93
C ALA A 188 -18.06 27.93 0.56
N ASN A 189 -17.63 26.96 -0.26
CA ASN A 189 -17.01 27.17 -1.57
C ASN A 189 -17.58 26.15 -2.57
N PRO A 190 -18.77 26.37 -3.14
CA PRO A 190 -19.44 25.38 -4.02
C PRO A 190 -18.63 24.99 -5.24
N ASP A 191 -17.77 25.88 -5.74
CA ASP A 191 -16.87 25.63 -6.89
C ASP A 191 -15.46 25.19 -6.46
N GLY A 192 -15.24 25.01 -5.15
CA GLY A 192 -13.95 24.62 -4.60
C GLY A 192 -13.70 23.11 -4.67
N SER A 193 -12.43 22.72 -4.71
CA SER A 193 -12.02 21.32 -4.65
C SER A 193 -12.16 20.75 -3.22
N ALA A 194 -12.39 19.44 -3.11
CA ALA A 194 -12.42 18.75 -1.83
C ALA A 194 -11.07 18.86 -1.09
N LYS A 195 -11.10 18.96 0.22
CA LYS A 195 -9.91 19.03 1.09
C LYS A 195 -9.25 17.66 1.24
N TYR A 196 -10.06 16.61 1.34
CA TYR A 196 -9.62 15.23 1.53
C TYR A 196 -10.12 14.38 0.38
N VAL A 197 -9.21 13.69 -0.30
CA VAL A 197 -9.51 12.85 -1.46
C VAL A 197 -8.81 11.50 -1.29
N LEU A 198 -9.52 10.41 -1.54
CA LEU A 198 -8.87 9.11 -1.69
C LEU A 198 -8.39 8.98 -3.14
N GLU A 199 -7.10 9.08 -3.33
CA GLU A 199 -6.43 8.91 -4.62
C GLU A 199 -6.17 7.44 -4.90
N GLU A 200 -6.25 7.04 -6.16
CA GLU A 200 -5.79 5.75 -6.62
C GLU A 200 -4.77 5.95 -7.75
N ARG A 201 -3.58 5.40 -7.57
CA ARG A 201 -2.49 5.44 -8.54
C ARG A 201 -2.40 4.11 -9.23
N HIS A 202 -2.46 4.12 -10.56
CA HIS A 202 -2.32 2.95 -11.41
C HIS A 202 -0.92 2.88 -12.02
N ASN A 203 -0.39 1.67 -12.13
CA ASN A 203 0.86 1.37 -12.82
C ASN A 203 0.68 0.05 -13.57
N ASP A 204 0.23 0.15 -14.81
CA ASP A 204 -0.06 -1.01 -15.65
C ASP A 204 1.12 -1.27 -16.59
N LEU A 205 1.48 -2.54 -16.74
CA LEU A 205 2.58 -2.97 -17.60
C LEU A 205 2.11 -4.12 -18.49
N MET A 206 2.49 -4.07 -19.76
CA MET A 206 2.29 -5.16 -20.69
C MET A 206 3.65 -5.61 -21.25
N THR A 207 3.91 -6.89 -21.15
CA THR A 207 5.16 -7.49 -21.66
C THR A 207 4.85 -8.65 -22.58
N THR A 208 5.52 -8.69 -23.71
CA THR A 208 5.50 -9.82 -24.65
C THR A 208 6.91 -10.33 -24.85
N ALA A 209 7.07 -11.63 -24.95
CA ALA A 209 8.34 -12.28 -25.24
C ALA A 209 8.13 -13.38 -26.30
N LEU A 210 9.02 -13.42 -27.26
CA LEU A 210 9.09 -14.49 -28.26
C LEU A 210 10.51 -15.02 -28.28
N ASN A 211 10.66 -16.33 -28.18
CA ASN A 211 11.96 -16.98 -28.36
C ASN A 211 11.82 -18.18 -29.24
N SER A 212 12.91 -18.57 -29.91
CA SER A 212 12.97 -19.78 -30.71
C SER A 212 14.34 -20.42 -30.56
N VAL A 213 14.35 -21.73 -30.30
CA VAL A 213 15.56 -22.49 -30.08
C VAL A 213 15.58 -23.64 -31.10
N TYR A 214 16.59 -23.63 -31.95
CA TYR A 214 16.87 -24.74 -32.87
C TYR A 214 17.96 -25.61 -32.26
N SER A 215 17.69 -26.93 -32.19
CA SER A 215 18.65 -27.94 -31.72
C SER A 215 18.96 -28.92 -32.85
N ASN A 216 20.24 -29.20 -33.03
CA ASN A 216 20.72 -30.19 -34.02
C ASN A 216 21.74 -31.13 -33.37
N GLN A 217 21.44 -32.42 -33.34
CA GLN A 217 22.33 -33.44 -32.82
C GLN A 217 23.30 -33.91 -33.94
N ILE A 218 24.53 -33.41 -33.88
CA ILE A 218 25.59 -33.81 -34.82
C ILE A 218 26.22 -35.11 -34.32
N ASN A 219 26.27 -36.15 -35.18
CA ASN A 219 26.98 -37.35 -34.82
C ASN A 219 28.48 -37.08 -34.70
N ARG A 220 29.03 -37.27 -33.51
CA ARG A 220 30.48 -37.44 -33.36
C ARG A 220 30.85 -38.82 -33.88
N ARG A 221 31.41 -38.90 -35.07
CA ARG A 221 32.37 -39.96 -35.38
C ARG A 221 33.75 -39.36 -35.07
N LEU A 222 34.30 -39.77 -33.98
CA LEU A 222 35.72 -39.77 -33.74
C LEU A 222 36.24 -41.10 -34.18
#